data_fa4cb9aede4b7ad1e044c0c8544503c1
#
_entry.id   fa4cb9aede4b7ad1e044c0c8544503c1
#
_cell.length_a   1.000
_cell.length_b   1.000
_cell.length_c   1.000
_cell.angle_alpha   90.00
_cell.angle_beta   90.00
_cell.angle_gamma   90.00
#
_symmetry.space_group_name_H-M   'P 1'
#
loop_
_entity.id
_entity.type
_entity.pdbx_description
1 polymer ?
#
loop_
_entity_poly.entity_id
_entity_poly.type
_entity_poly.pdbx_seq_one_letter_code
_entity_poly.pdbx_strand_id
1 'polypeptide(L)'
;MKILFVCAILIISYSNAFSHSSHIKSLSKIEMEVLRNNKVIGFSNYYFNHENNKMIVKNETNFAVEMAGIKIFSIIGNSEEVYQNEKLISFQSSTIQNKKKKYVNLIYDEVKNLFIIDGSSFKGEANVKNIIGV
;
A
#
# COMPACT_ATOMS: atom_id res chain seq x y z
N MET A 1 12.50 17.87 -45.72
CA MET A 1 12.19 16.43 -45.60
C MET A 1 12.80 15.78 -44.34
N LYS A 2 14.01 16.12 -43.93
CA LYS A 2 14.65 15.50 -42.73
C LYS A 2 13.97 15.84 -41.38
N ILE A 3 13.40 17.04 -41.22
CA ILE A 3 12.74 17.50 -39.99
C ILE A 3 11.39 16.78 -39.74
N LEU A 4 10.65 16.48 -40.82
CA LEU A 4 9.37 15.78 -40.75
C LEU A 4 9.54 14.34 -40.27
N PHE A 5 10.67 13.69 -40.58
CA PHE A 5 10.96 12.32 -40.17
C PHE A 5 11.31 12.21 -38.68
N VAL A 6 11.98 13.24 -38.13
CA VAL A 6 12.30 13.30 -36.67
C VAL A 6 11.04 13.51 -35.84
N CYS A 7 10.10 14.34 -36.31
CA CYS A 7 8.82 14.51 -35.61
C CYS A 7 7.95 13.22 -35.62
N ALA A 8 7.99 12.45 -36.71
CA ALA A 8 7.25 11.19 -36.79
C ALA A 8 7.78 10.12 -35.82
N ILE A 9 9.10 10.08 -35.56
CA ILE A 9 9.72 9.15 -34.61
C ILE A 9 9.37 9.52 -33.16
N LEU A 10 9.22 10.80 -32.84
CA LEU A 10 8.84 11.28 -31.51
C LEU A 10 7.38 10.96 -31.14
N ILE A 11 6.48 10.80 -32.12
CA ILE A 11 5.07 10.48 -31.86
C ILE A 11 4.87 8.98 -31.56
N ILE A 12 5.78 8.11 -32.01
CA ILE A 12 5.68 6.65 -31.78
C ILE A 12 6.14 6.27 -30.35
N SER A 13 6.80 7.17 -29.62
CA SER A 13 7.34 6.91 -28.28
C SER A 13 6.34 7.09 -27.13
N TYR A 14 5.09 7.43 -27.39
CA TYR A 14 4.05 7.37 -26.38
C TYR A 14 3.56 5.93 -26.17
N SER A 15 4.44 5.06 -25.70
CA SER A 15 4.02 3.79 -25.13
C SER A 15 3.26 4.11 -23.84
N ASN A 16 1.95 3.92 -23.84
CA ASN A 16 1.16 3.90 -22.65
C ASN A 16 1.78 2.86 -21.71
N ALA A 17 2.42 3.32 -20.65
CA ALA A 17 2.83 2.46 -19.55
C ALA A 17 1.55 2.02 -18.84
N PHE A 18 0.90 0.98 -19.37
CA PHE A 18 -0.13 0.26 -18.62
C PHE A 18 0.58 -0.43 -17.46
N SER A 19 0.38 0.09 -16.27
CA SER A 19 0.73 -0.61 -15.04
C SER A 19 0.02 -1.97 -15.08
N HIS A 20 0.80 -3.04 -15.18
CA HIS A 20 0.29 -4.41 -15.22
C HIS A 20 -0.26 -4.81 -13.84
N SER A 21 -1.45 -4.37 -13.51
CA SER A 21 -2.20 -4.87 -12.34
C SER A 21 -2.70 -6.32 -12.53
N SER A 22 -2.56 -6.87 -13.75
CA SER A 22 -3.04 -8.22 -14.08
C SER A 22 -2.32 -9.34 -13.32
N HIS A 23 -1.06 -9.16 -12.94
CA HIS A 23 -0.30 -10.16 -12.19
C HIS A 23 -0.76 -10.32 -10.72
N ILE A 24 -1.37 -9.30 -10.14
CA ILE A 24 -1.85 -9.34 -8.75
C ILE A 24 -3.12 -10.21 -8.63
N LYS A 25 -3.90 -10.34 -9.70
CA LYS A 25 -5.15 -11.12 -9.71
C LYS A 25 -4.97 -12.61 -9.44
N SER A 26 -3.78 -13.15 -9.65
CA SER A 26 -3.46 -14.57 -9.39
C SER A 26 -2.71 -14.81 -8.07
N LEU A 27 -2.27 -13.75 -7.40
CA LEU A 27 -1.54 -13.87 -6.14
C LEU A 27 -2.52 -14.08 -4.99
N SER A 28 -2.23 -15.08 -4.16
CA SER A 28 -2.93 -15.32 -2.89
C SER A 28 -2.12 -14.86 -1.68
N LYS A 29 -0.78 -14.83 -1.81
CA LYS A 29 0.12 -14.51 -0.72
C LYS A 29 1.47 -13.97 -1.22
N ILE A 30 2.06 -13.05 -0.47
CA ILE A 30 3.46 -12.63 -0.57
C ILE A 30 4.06 -12.68 0.82
N GLU A 31 5.15 -13.44 0.99
CA GLU A 31 5.90 -13.51 2.24
C GLU A 31 7.23 -12.79 2.06
N MET A 32 7.54 -11.90 2.99
CA MET A 32 8.78 -11.12 2.97
C MET A 32 9.47 -11.17 4.31
N GLU A 33 10.77 -11.41 4.29
CA GLU A 33 11.62 -11.24 5.46
C GLU A 33 12.12 -9.80 5.55
N VAL A 34 12.13 -9.26 6.75
CA VAL A 34 12.76 -7.97 7.04
C VAL A 34 14.20 -8.24 7.47
N LEU A 35 15.16 -7.72 6.69
CA LEU A 35 16.58 -7.93 6.96
C LEU A 35 17.25 -6.64 7.44
N ARG A 36 18.21 -6.78 8.38
CA ARG A 36 19.13 -5.75 8.78
C ARG A 36 20.53 -6.37 8.89
N ASN A 37 21.50 -5.81 8.16
CA ASN A 37 22.89 -6.32 8.12
C ASN A 37 22.92 -7.84 7.81
N ASN A 38 22.16 -8.30 6.81
CA ASN A 38 22.01 -9.68 6.38
C ASN A 38 21.43 -10.65 7.44
N LYS A 39 20.84 -10.13 8.51
CA LYS A 39 20.13 -10.92 9.52
C LYS A 39 18.63 -10.68 9.40
N VAL A 40 17.85 -11.74 9.46
CA VAL A 40 16.39 -11.66 9.54
C VAL A 40 16.03 -11.09 10.91
N ILE A 41 15.28 -9.98 10.93
CA ILE A 41 14.81 -9.32 12.15
C ILE A 41 13.30 -9.39 12.29
N GLY A 42 12.60 -9.97 11.32
CA GLY A 42 11.16 -10.15 11.32
C GLY A 42 10.60 -10.41 9.92
N PHE A 43 9.31 -10.18 9.78
CA PHE A 43 8.58 -10.45 8.53
C PHE A 43 7.53 -9.38 8.24
N SER A 44 7.11 -9.33 6.97
CA SER A 44 5.92 -8.61 6.51
C SER A 44 5.22 -9.42 5.43
N ASN A 45 4.04 -9.94 5.71
CA ASN A 45 3.31 -10.84 4.84
C ASN A 45 2.04 -10.17 4.33
N TYR A 46 1.71 -10.43 3.07
CA TYR A 46 0.48 -9.97 2.44
C TYR A 46 -0.35 -11.17 2.00
N TYR A 47 -1.65 -11.09 2.22
CA TYR A 47 -2.64 -12.09 1.83
C TYR A 47 -3.70 -11.41 0.97
N PHE A 48 -3.99 -12.01 -0.19
CA PHE A 48 -4.93 -11.49 -1.16
C PHE A 48 -6.13 -12.41 -1.27
N ASN A 49 -7.32 -11.88 -1.03
CA ASN A 49 -8.57 -12.58 -1.24
C ASN A 49 -9.36 -11.87 -2.35
N HIS A 50 -9.72 -12.62 -3.39
CA HIS A 50 -10.46 -12.10 -4.55
C HIS A 50 -11.86 -12.68 -4.54
N GLU A 51 -12.85 -11.82 -4.45
CA GLU A 51 -14.27 -12.16 -4.45
C GLU A 51 -15.00 -11.31 -5.51
N ASN A 52 -15.30 -11.91 -6.68
CA ASN A 52 -15.95 -11.21 -7.80
C ASN A 52 -15.16 -9.93 -8.21
N ASN A 53 -15.77 -8.74 -7.99
CA ASN A 53 -15.17 -7.44 -8.28
C ASN A 53 -14.51 -6.78 -7.06
N LYS A 54 -14.35 -7.55 -5.96
CA LYS A 54 -13.78 -7.10 -4.70
C LYS A 54 -12.45 -7.80 -4.45
N MET A 55 -11.46 -7.05 -3.98
CA MET A 55 -10.18 -7.58 -3.52
C MET A 55 -9.95 -7.09 -2.10
N ILE A 56 -9.63 -8.03 -1.21
CA ILE A 56 -9.25 -7.75 0.18
C ILE A 56 -7.77 -8.08 0.32
N VAL A 57 -6.99 -7.11 0.75
CA VAL A 57 -5.56 -7.27 1.02
C VAL A 57 -5.33 -7.14 2.52
N LYS A 58 -4.79 -8.19 3.14
CA LYS A 58 -4.38 -8.17 4.55
C LYS A 58 -2.87 -8.15 4.64
N ASN A 59 -2.33 -7.32 5.52
CA ASN A 59 -0.91 -7.32 5.85
C ASN A 59 -0.70 -7.65 7.32
N GLU A 60 0.30 -8.47 7.58
CA GLU A 60 0.81 -8.75 8.92
C GLU A 60 2.30 -8.44 8.95
N THR A 61 2.71 -7.56 9.85
CA THR A 61 4.11 -7.14 10.00
C THR A 61 4.56 -7.32 11.44
N ASN A 62 5.72 -7.94 11.63
CA ASN A 62 6.34 -8.07 12.94
C ASN A 62 7.87 -8.06 12.77
N PHE A 63 8.53 -7.04 13.32
CA PHE A 63 9.98 -7.02 13.38
C PHE A 63 10.49 -6.20 14.57
N ALA A 64 11.71 -6.50 14.98
CA ALA A 64 12.41 -5.78 16.04
C ALA A 64 13.88 -5.55 15.69
N VAL A 65 14.36 -4.37 16.05
CA VAL A 65 15.79 -4.00 15.95
C VAL A 65 16.40 -4.04 17.33
N GLU A 66 17.45 -4.83 17.45
CA GLU A 66 18.25 -4.93 18.67
C GLU A 66 19.65 -4.35 18.44
N MET A 67 20.19 -3.72 19.46
CA MET A 67 21.56 -3.22 19.50
C MET A 67 22.16 -3.53 20.89
N ALA A 68 23.30 -4.21 20.91
CA ALA A 68 23.96 -4.68 22.13
C ALA A 68 23.00 -5.48 23.07
N GLY A 69 22.12 -6.32 22.49
CA GLY A 69 21.15 -7.12 23.24
C GLY A 69 19.92 -6.35 23.75
N ILE A 70 19.84 -5.06 23.44
CA ILE A 70 18.69 -4.22 23.85
C ILE A 70 17.81 -3.96 22.64
N LYS A 71 16.49 -4.22 22.78
CA LYS A 71 15.49 -3.89 21.78
C LYS A 71 15.27 -2.37 21.74
N ILE A 72 15.78 -1.73 20.67
CA ILE A 72 15.70 -0.28 20.48
C ILE A 72 14.50 0.15 19.64
N PHE A 73 13.94 -0.76 18.83
CA PHE A 73 12.78 -0.49 17.99
C PHE A 73 11.97 -1.77 17.74
N SER A 74 10.66 -1.68 17.72
CA SER A 74 9.80 -2.79 17.32
C SER A 74 8.51 -2.29 16.69
N ILE A 75 8.03 -3.07 15.72
CA ILE A 75 6.71 -2.92 15.11
C ILE A 75 6.01 -4.27 15.12
N ILE A 76 4.77 -4.27 15.57
CA ILE A 76 3.79 -5.33 15.38
C ILE A 76 2.56 -4.66 14.82
N GLY A 77 2.14 -5.05 13.64
CA GLY A 77 1.01 -4.40 12.97
C GLY A 77 0.25 -5.34 12.06
N ASN A 78 -1.00 -4.98 11.85
CA ASN A 78 -1.84 -5.55 10.82
C ASN A 78 -2.59 -4.44 10.09
N SER A 79 -2.95 -4.70 8.85
CA SER A 79 -3.84 -3.85 8.09
C SER A 79 -4.75 -4.68 7.18
N GLU A 80 -5.87 -4.08 6.82
CA GLU A 80 -6.78 -4.58 5.82
C GLU A 80 -7.16 -3.46 4.86
N GLU A 81 -7.01 -3.73 3.57
CA GLU A 81 -7.41 -2.87 2.47
C GLU A 81 -8.53 -3.55 1.71
N VAL A 82 -9.56 -2.80 1.37
CA VAL A 82 -10.65 -3.30 0.54
C VAL A 82 -10.74 -2.47 -0.73
N TYR A 83 -10.59 -3.15 -1.85
CA TYR A 83 -10.74 -2.58 -3.18
C TYR A 83 -12.04 -3.08 -3.81
N GLN A 84 -12.74 -2.21 -4.50
CA GLN A 84 -13.90 -2.54 -5.33
C GLN A 84 -13.77 -1.87 -6.69
N ASN A 85 -13.89 -2.65 -7.77
CA ASN A 85 -13.63 -2.17 -9.12
C ASN A 85 -12.28 -1.45 -9.25
N GLU A 86 -11.23 -2.03 -8.66
CA GLU A 86 -9.85 -1.51 -8.64
C GLU A 86 -9.65 -0.19 -7.87
N LYS A 87 -10.69 0.30 -7.16
CA LYS A 87 -10.61 1.48 -6.30
C LYS A 87 -10.55 1.08 -4.84
N LEU A 88 -9.66 1.69 -4.08
CA LEU A 88 -9.64 1.55 -2.63
C LEU A 88 -10.92 2.16 -2.05
N ILE A 89 -11.67 1.37 -1.27
CA ILE A 89 -12.88 1.81 -0.60
C ILE A 89 -12.75 1.86 0.91
N SER A 90 -11.85 1.06 1.50
CA SER A 90 -11.51 1.18 2.91
C SER A 90 -10.10 0.70 3.20
N PHE A 91 -9.50 1.27 4.23
CA PHE A 91 -8.23 0.86 4.81
C PHE A 91 -8.35 0.92 6.32
N GLN A 92 -7.93 -0.14 6.99
CA GLN A 92 -7.84 -0.17 8.44
C GLN A 92 -6.48 -0.70 8.84
N SER A 93 -5.86 -0.07 9.83
CA SER A 93 -4.62 -0.56 10.39
C SER A 93 -4.56 -0.41 11.90
N SER A 94 -3.89 -1.35 12.54
CA SER A 94 -3.54 -1.31 13.95
C SER A 94 -2.08 -1.67 14.10
N THR A 95 -1.32 -0.81 14.76
CA THR A 95 0.13 -0.97 14.90
C THR A 95 0.54 -0.71 16.35
N ILE A 96 1.42 -1.56 16.87
CA ILE A 96 2.13 -1.31 18.12
C ILE A 96 3.58 -0.99 17.77
N GLN A 97 3.96 0.27 17.91
CA GLN A 97 5.32 0.74 17.69
C GLN A 97 5.95 1.13 19.03
N ASN A 98 7.00 0.41 19.44
CA ASN A 98 7.67 0.66 20.73
C ASN A 98 6.67 0.75 21.88
N LYS A 99 5.75 -0.23 22.00
CA LYS A 99 4.66 -0.29 23.00
C LYS A 99 3.54 0.75 22.84
N LYS A 100 3.64 1.68 21.90
CA LYS A 100 2.56 2.67 21.63
C LYS A 100 1.62 2.13 20.58
N LYS A 101 0.34 2.08 20.88
CA LYS A 101 -0.71 1.72 19.91
C LYS A 101 -0.99 2.91 18.99
N LYS A 102 -1.08 2.62 17.70
CA LYS A 102 -1.49 3.54 16.65
C LYS A 102 -2.53 2.86 15.77
N TYR A 103 -3.44 3.62 15.23
CA TYR A 103 -4.42 3.11 14.26
C TYR A 103 -4.70 4.13 13.17
N VAL A 104 -5.18 3.65 12.05
CA VAL A 104 -5.75 4.44 10.96
C VAL A 104 -6.96 3.69 10.42
N ASN A 105 -8.09 4.39 10.32
CA ASN A 105 -9.27 3.96 9.59
C ASN A 105 -9.52 4.96 8.48
N LEU A 106 -9.72 4.46 7.28
CA LEU A 106 -9.99 5.27 6.09
C LEU A 106 -11.16 4.64 5.37
N ILE A 107 -12.17 5.44 5.06
CA ILE A 107 -13.39 5.01 4.36
C ILE A 107 -13.66 6.00 3.23
N TYR A 108 -13.90 5.48 2.02
CA TYR A 108 -14.30 6.28 0.88
C TYR A 108 -15.79 6.64 0.97
N ASP A 109 -16.07 7.94 0.95
CA ASP A 109 -17.43 8.49 0.87
C ASP A 109 -17.73 8.76 -0.60
N GLU A 110 -18.60 7.95 -1.20
CA GLU A 110 -18.97 8.07 -2.62
C GLU A 110 -19.73 9.36 -2.93
N VAL A 111 -20.53 9.87 -1.97
CA VAL A 111 -21.33 11.07 -2.15
C VAL A 111 -20.44 12.31 -2.20
N LYS A 112 -19.47 12.38 -1.31
CA LYS A 112 -18.53 13.49 -1.22
C LYS A 112 -17.33 13.34 -2.16
N ASN A 113 -17.10 12.14 -2.71
CA ASN A 113 -15.96 11.78 -3.54
C ASN A 113 -14.61 12.05 -2.83
N LEU A 114 -14.53 11.67 -1.55
CA LEU A 114 -13.33 11.85 -0.72
C LEU A 114 -13.20 10.72 0.30
N PHE A 115 -12.03 10.65 0.95
CA PHE A 115 -11.81 9.74 2.06
C PHE A 115 -12.05 10.44 3.40
N ILE A 116 -12.75 9.74 4.28
CA ILE A 116 -12.87 10.10 5.70
C ILE A 116 -11.78 9.32 6.44
N ILE A 117 -10.96 10.02 7.21
CA ILE A 117 -9.81 9.47 7.92
C ILE A 117 -10.02 9.67 9.41
N ASP A 118 -9.93 8.57 10.17
CA ASP A 118 -9.85 8.54 11.62
C ASP A 118 -8.60 7.78 12.05
N GLY A 119 -7.63 8.48 12.55
CA GLY A 119 -6.35 7.90 12.95
C GLY A 119 -5.78 8.52 14.23
N SER A 120 -4.80 7.84 14.79
CA SER A 120 -4.12 8.27 16.02
C SER A 120 -3.42 9.63 15.91
N SER A 121 -3.02 10.01 14.69
CA SER A 121 -2.24 11.23 14.44
C SER A 121 -2.99 12.27 13.62
N PHE A 122 -4.09 11.86 12.96
CA PHE A 122 -4.86 12.73 12.08
C PHE A 122 -6.31 12.26 12.00
N LYS A 123 -7.24 13.22 12.03
CA LYS A 123 -8.67 13.01 11.75
C LYS A 123 -9.13 14.08 10.78
N GLY A 124 -9.85 13.69 9.75
CA GLY A 124 -10.34 14.65 8.75
C GLY A 124 -10.75 14.01 7.44
N GLU A 125 -10.87 14.86 6.43
CA GLU A 125 -11.24 14.47 5.07
C GLU A 125 -10.05 14.70 4.15
N ALA A 126 -9.85 13.80 3.17
CA ALA A 126 -8.79 13.93 2.17
C ALA A 126 -9.32 13.63 0.78
N ASN A 127 -8.97 14.48 -0.19
CA ASN A 127 -9.28 14.24 -1.59
C ASN A 127 -8.44 13.08 -2.12
N VAL A 128 -9.02 12.25 -2.98
CA VAL A 128 -8.35 11.11 -3.64
C VAL A 128 -7.04 11.52 -4.31
N LYS A 129 -6.98 12.69 -4.94
CA LYS A 129 -5.77 13.22 -5.59
C LYS A 129 -4.59 13.42 -4.62
N ASN A 130 -4.87 13.77 -3.38
CA ASN A 130 -3.82 14.03 -2.38
C ASN A 130 -3.25 12.75 -1.75
N ILE A 131 -3.96 11.62 -1.86
CA ILE A 131 -3.53 10.34 -1.29
C ILE A 131 -2.66 9.56 -2.29
N ILE A 132 -2.91 9.70 -3.59
CA ILE A 132 -2.23 8.94 -4.64
C ILE A 132 -0.96 9.64 -5.13
N GLY A 133 -0.68 10.88 -4.70
CA GLY A 133 0.56 11.59 -5.04
C GLY A 133 0.71 11.92 -6.53
N VAL A 134 -0.41 12.19 -7.24
CA VAL A 134 -0.44 12.60 -8.66
C VAL A 134 -0.76 14.08 -8.76
#